data_e1bff2bef3b8eb8ba1e1337bed65f564
#
_entry.id   e1bff2bef3b8eb8ba1e1337bed65f564
#
_cell.length_a   1.000
_cell.length_b   1.000
_cell.length_c   1.000
_cell.angle_alpha   90.00
_cell.angle_beta   90.00
_cell.angle_gamma   90.00
#
_symmetry.space_group_name_H-M   'P 1'
#
loop_
_entity.id
_entity.type
_entity.pdbx_description
1 polymer ?
#
loop_
_entity_poly.entity_id
_entity_poly.type
_entity_poly.pdbx_seq_one_letter_code
_entity_poly.pdbx_strand_id
1 'polypeptide(L)'
;MMPRGIRGAGRVPRALALLALVSGPALLAGCTEVESATVDGYQPAKVEEVAGSDVPSVRFTSEGARRTGLETARLERRGRRLVAPYAALLYDGEGSSFVYTQPEPLTFVRHEVTIEAIEGDRVVLTDGPPSGTEVVTTGAAEVYGTETGIAGGH
;
A
#
# COMPACT_ATOMS: atom_id res chain seq x y z
N MET A 1 -1.11 -21.88 78.27
CA MET A 1 -1.76 -23.08 78.73
C MET A 1 -1.76 -24.08 77.56
N MET A 2 -0.82 -25.06 77.63
CA MET A 2 -0.76 -26.25 76.80
C MET A 2 -1.77 -27.25 77.34
N PRO A 3 -2.22 -28.27 76.60
CA PRO A 3 -1.39 -29.36 76.11
C PRO A 3 -1.77 -29.89 74.70
N ARG A 4 -0.84 -30.54 74.00
CA ARG A 4 -0.56 -31.99 73.83
C ARG A 4 -1.70 -32.80 73.24
N GLY A 5 -1.55 -33.58 72.20
CA GLY A 5 -0.56 -34.45 71.55
C GLY A 5 -1.40 -35.36 70.67
N ILE A 6 -1.00 -36.12 69.78
CA ILE A 6 -0.49 -37.51 69.76
C ILE A 6 -0.34 -37.98 68.32
N ARG A 7 0.76 -38.48 68.05
CA ARG A 7 1.27 -39.44 67.09
C ARG A 7 0.31 -40.49 66.53
N GLY A 8 0.43 -40.76 65.24
CA GLY A 8 -0.06 -41.98 64.59
C GLY A 8 0.79 -42.28 63.36
N ALA A 9 1.78 -43.15 63.56
CA ALA A 9 2.55 -43.72 62.47
C ALA A 9 1.82 -44.90 61.88
N GLY A 10 1.67 -44.90 60.54
CA GLY A 10 1.14 -46.05 59.80
C GLY A 10 2.03 -46.36 58.62
N ARG A 11 2.60 -47.50 58.67
CA ARG A 11 3.60 -48.08 57.76
C ARG A 11 2.97 -48.51 56.44
N VAL A 12 3.76 -48.40 55.40
CA VAL A 12 3.72 -48.84 54.01
C VAL A 12 3.26 -50.28 53.81
N PRO A 13 2.71 -50.62 52.62
CA PRO A 13 3.59 -51.44 51.78
C PRO A 13 3.68 -50.96 50.32
N ARG A 14 4.86 -51.22 49.78
CA ARG A 14 5.23 -51.14 48.39
C ARG A 14 4.37 -52.12 47.56
N ALA A 15 3.74 -51.60 46.53
CA ALA A 15 3.36 -52.40 45.37
C ALA A 15 3.83 -51.66 44.12
N LEU A 16 4.71 -52.28 43.39
CA LEU A 16 5.12 -51.89 42.07
C LEU A 16 3.91 -51.92 41.14
N ALA A 17 3.67 -50.81 40.44
CA ALA A 17 2.97 -50.83 39.18
C ALA A 17 3.72 -49.93 38.20
N LEU A 18 4.47 -50.56 37.33
CA LEU A 18 4.98 -49.99 36.10
C LEU A 18 3.77 -49.59 35.25
N LEU A 19 3.60 -48.31 35.04
CA LEU A 19 2.69 -47.86 33.99
C LEU A 19 3.46 -46.90 33.06
N ALA A 20 3.57 -47.34 31.84
CA ALA A 20 4.35 -46.75 30.75
C ALA A 20 3.92 -45.30 30.51
N LEU A 21 4.92 -44.43 30.54
CA LEU A 21 4.83 -43.06 30.09
C LEU A 21 4.78 -43.06 28.56
N VAL A 22 3.61 -43.02 27.99
CA VAL A 22 3.43 -42.70 26.58
C VAL A 22 3.47 -41.19 26.46
N SER A 23 4.68 -40.66 26.30
CA SER A 23 4.89 -39.28 25.85
C SER A 23 4.48 -39.18 24.39
N GLY A 24 3.25 -38.76 24.16
CA GLY A 24 2.81 -38.34 22.83
C GLY A 24 3.53 -37.03 22.44
N PRO A 25 4.24 -36.98 21.30
CA PRO A 25 4.72 -35.70 20.81
C PRO A 25 3.51 -34.85 20.44
N ALA A 26 3.36 -33.71 21.11
CA ALA A 26 2.43 -32.67 20.73
C ALA A 26 2.77 -32.21 19.31
N LEU A 27 1.90 -32.49 18.40
CA LEU A 27 1.93 -32.03 17.03
C LEU A 27 1.77 -30.50 16.99
N LEU A 28 2.88 -29.79 17.01
CA LEU A 28 2.96 -28.42 16.54
C LEU A 28 3.01 -28.45 15.00
N ALA A 29 1.93 -28.91 14.42
CA ALA A 29 1.73 -28.83 12.99
C ALA A 29 0.72 -27.72 12.75
N GLY A 30 1.16 -26.62 12.21
CA GLY A 30 0.20 -25.61 11.85
C GLY A 30 0.71 -24.24 11.45
N CYS A 31 1.91 -24.12 10.92
CA CYS A 31 2.18 -23.07 9.95
C CYS A 31 2.19 -23.74 8.59
N THR A 32 1.01 -23.92 8.00
CA THR A 32 0.93 -24.08 6.56
C THR A 32 1.39 -22.75 6.00
N GLU A 33 2.60 -22.73 5.42
CA GLU A 33 2.99 -21.71 4.45
C GLU A 33 1.81 -21.57 3.50
N VAL A 34 1.17 -20.40 3.54
CA VAL A 34 0.23 -20.03 2.49
C VAL A 34 1.12 -19.86 1.27
N GLU A 35 1.23 -20.92 0.50
CA GLU A 35 1.78 -20.88 -0.83
C GLU A 35 1.01 -19.78 -1.55
N SER A 36 1.65 -18.62 -1.71
CA SER A 36 1.11 -17.51 -2.47
C SER A 36 0.90 -18.06 -3.87
N ALA A 37 -0.33 -18.49 -4.14
CA ALA A 37 -0.73 -18.80 -5.50
C ALA A 37 -0.44 -17.52 -6.29
N THR A 38 0.63 -17.53 -7.05
CA THR A 38 0.86 -16.56 -8.10
C THR A 38 -0.35 -16.66 -9.00
N VAL A 39 -1.30 -15.74 -8.80
CA VAL A 39 -2.43 -15.57 -9.70
C VAL A 39 -1.80 -15.12 -11.01
N ASP A 40 -1.58 -16.12 -11.87
CA ASP A 40 -0.96 -15.93 -13.15
C ASP A 40 -1.80 -14.92 -13.94
N GLY A 41 -1.23 -13.74 -14.15
CA GLY A 41 -1.50 -12.97 -15.32
C GLY A 41 -2.35 -11.70 -15.25
N TYR A 42 -3.08 -11.35 -14.19
CA TYR A 42 -3.78 -10.08 -14.21
C TYR A 42 -2.88 -8.93 -13.71
N GLN A 43 -2.34 -8.16 -14.66
CA GLN A 43 -1.64 -6.92 -14.35
C GLN A 43 -2.59 -5.74 -14.61
N PRO A 44 -3.08 -5.07 -13.57
CA PRO A 44 -4.00 -3.93 -13.71
C PRO A 44 -3.36 -2.73 -14.40
N ALA A 45 -2.05 -2.60 -14.27
CA ALA A 45 -1.24 -1.56 -14.88
C ALA A 45 0.18 -2.06 -15.13
N LYS A 46 0.92 -1.35 -15.97
CA LYS A 46 2.34 -1.60 -16.26
C LYS A 46 3.07 -0.27 -16.41
N VAL A 47 4.37 -0.29 -16.07
CA VAL A 47 5.28 0.82 -16.29
C VAL A 47 5.94 0.64 -17.65
N GLU A 48 5.97 1.70 -18.44
CA GLU A 48 6.57 1.73 -19.77
C GLU A 48 7.60 2.87 -19.83
N GLU A 49 8.79 2.58 -20.31
CA GLU A 49 9.80 3.63 -20.57
C GLU A 49 9.34 4.52 -21.72
N VAL A 50 9.53 5.82 -21.56
CA VAL A 50 9.22 6.82 -22.59
C VAL A 50 10.51 7.24 -23.27
N ALA A 51 10.62 7.03 -24.57
CA ALA A 51 11.82 7.39 -25.33
C ALA A 51 12.13 8.89 -25.20
N GLY A 52 13.34 9.21 -24.71
CA GLY A 52 13.79 10.58 -24.51
C GLY A 52 13.28 11.26 -23.23
N SER A 53 12.70 10.51 -22.29
CA SER A 53 12.31 10.98 -20.97
C SER A 53 12.88 10.08 -19.88
N ASP A 54 13.36 10.67 -18.80
CA ASP A 54 13.77 9.95 -17.59
C ASP A 54 12.54 9.56 -16.71
N VAL A 55 11.37 10.10 -17.05
CA VAL A 55 10.12 9.81 -16.33
C VAL A 55 9.35 8.75 -17.12
N PRO A 56 9.08 7.58 -16.51
CA PRO A 56 8.29 6.53 -17.15
C PRO A 56 6.81 6.91 -17.24
N SER A 57 6.07 6.21 -18.07
CA SER A 57 4.61 6.26 -18.07
C SER A 57 4.02 5.03 -17.38
N VAL A 58 2.88 5.22 -16.74
CA VAL A 58 2.08 4.13 -16.15
C VAL A 58 0.83 3.96 -16.99
N ARG A 59 0.68 2.79 -17.61
CA ARG A 59 -0.48 2.45 -18.44
C ARG A 59 -1.38 1.46 -17.71
N PHE A 60 -2.62 1.86 -17.46
CA PHE A 60 -3.64 1.01 -16.86
C PHE A 60 -4.44 0.27 -17.93
N THR A 61 -4.91 -0.94 -17.58
CA THR A 61 -6.01 -1.56 -18.31
C THR A 61 -7.33 -0.87 -17.95
N SER A 62 -8.34 -0.97 -18.83
CA SER A 62 -9.65 -0.39 -18.52
C SER A 62 -10.28 -0.99 -17.24
N GLU A 63 -10.01 -2.27 -16.97
CA GLU A 63 -10.48 -2.92 -15.76
C GLU A 63 -9.70 -2.45 -14.54
N GLY A 64 -8.37 -2.30 -14.65
CA GLY A 64 -7.52 -1.76 -13.59
C GLY A 64 -7.96 -0.36 -13.19
N ALA A 65 -8.12 0.53 -14.16
CA ALA A 65 -8.58 1.90 -13.93
C ALA A 65 -9.96 1.95 -13.25
N ARG A 66 -10.91 1.11 -13.69
CA ARG A 66 -12.23 1.04 -13.07
C ARG A 66 -12.19 0.51 -11.63
N ARG A 67 -11.37 -0.51 -11.34
CA ARG A 67 -11.22 -1.07 -10.00
C ARG A 67 -10.55 -0.09 -9.04
N THR A 68 -9.58 0.66 -9.54
CA THR A 68 -8.88 1.72 -8.79
C THR A 68 -9.78 2.95 -8.60
N GLY A 69 -10.80 3.12 -9.44
CA GLY A 69 -11.66 4.30 -9.43
C GLY A 69 -10.93 5.55 -9.93
N LEU A 70 -10.04 5.39 -10.93
CA LEU A 70 -9.27 6.51 -11.47
C LEU A 70 -10.18 7.59 -12.04
N GLU A 71 -10.00 8.81 -11.54
CA GLU A 71 -10.69 10.02 -12.02
C GLU A 71 -9.66 11.11 -12.30
N THR A 72 -10.01 11.97 -13.26
CA THR A 72 -9.20 13.13 -13.64
C THR A 72 -10.00 14.42 -13.57
N ALA A 73 -9.30 15.52 -13.42
CA ALA A 73 -9.85 16.85 -13.57
C ALA A 73 -8.86 17.71 -14.36
N ARG A 74 -9.38 18.80 -14.96
CA ARG A 74 -8.56 19.71 -15.74
C ARG A 74 -7.88 20.76 -14.88
N LEU A 75 -6.61 21.03 -15.17
CA LEU A 75 -5.94 22.21 -14.65
C LEU A 75 -6.60 23.46 -15.19
N GLU A 76 -6.96 24.38 -14.31
CA GLU A 76 -7.61 25.63 -14.67
C GLU A 76 -6.60 26.79 -14.67
N ARG A 77 -6.80 27.74 -15.54
CA ARG A 77 -6.12 29.03 -15.47
C ARG A 77 -7.05 30.06 -14.84
N ARG A 78 -6.61 30.68 -13.75
CA ARG A 78 -7.30 31.79 -13.10
C ARG A 78 -6.42 33.06 -13.14
N GLY A 79 -6.71 33.92 -14.10
CA GLY A 79 -5.84 35.05 -14.40
C GLY A 79 -4.44 34.58 -14.87
N ARG A 80 -3.41 34.89 -14.11
CA ARG A 80 -2.01 34.49 -14.40
C ARG A 80 -1.60 33.19 -13.68
N ARG A 81 -2.44 32.67 -12.77
CA ARG A 81 -2.14 31.51 -11.95
C ARG A 81 -2.70 30.24 -12.57
N LEU A 82 -2.00 29.15 -12.35
CA LEU A 82 -2.45 27.81 -12.66
C LEU A 82 -3.03 27.19 -11.37
N VAL A 83 -4.18 26.54 -11.47
CA VAL A 83 -4.90 25.99 -10.33
C VAL A 83 -5.24 24.53 -10.60
N ALA A 84 -4.87 23.65 -9.66
CA ALA A 84 -5.23 22.25 -9.65
C ALA A 84 -6.14 21.92 -8.47
N PRO A 85 -6.94 20.86 -8.53
CA PRO A 85 -7.54 20.27 -7.33
C PRO A 85 -6.44 19.80 -6.36
N TYR A 86 -6.60 20.05 -5.07
CA TYR A 86 -5.64 19.59 -4.05
C TYR A 86 -5.48 18.06 -4.05
N ALA A 87 -6.55 17.34 -4.38
CA ALA A 87 -6.56 15.88 -4.49
C ALA A 87 -5.61 15.31 -5.58
N ALA A 88 -5.19 16.15 -6.53
CA ALA A 88 -4.22 15.75 -7.55
C ALA A 88 -2.77 15.85 -7.10
N LEU A 89 -2.51 16.57 -5.98
CA LEU A 89 -1.16 16.86 -5.51
C LEU A 89 -0.59 15.68 -4.74
N LEU A 90 0.61 15.27 -5.10
CA LEU A 90 1.40 14.24 -4.43
C LEU A 90 2.77 14.79 -4.04
N TYR A 91 3.39 14.10 -3.09
CA TYR A 91 4.76 14.35 -2.68
C TYR A 91 5.53 13.03 -2.74
N ASP A 92 6.77 13.09 -3.20
CA ASP A 92 7.67 11.95 -3.13
C ASP A 92 8.39 11.87 -1.78
N GLY A 93 9.24 10.85 -1.62
CA GLY A 93 10.02 10.66 -0.40
C GLY A 93 11.08 11.74 -0.14
N GLU A 94 11.42 12.55 -1.13
CA GLU A 94 12.37 13.65 -1.06
C GLU A 94 11.67 14.99 -0.79
N GLY A 95 10.34 15.01 -0.85
CA GLY A 95 9.51 16.18 -0.62
C GLY A 95 9.23 17.00 -1.86
N SER A 96 9.58 16.50 -3.05
CA SER A 96 9.21 17.13 -4.33
C SER A 96 7.72 16.98 -4.56
N SER A 97 7.08 18.04 -5.04
CA SER A 97 5.65 18.04 -5.36
C SER A 97 5.40 17.75 -6.83
N PHE A 98 4.40 16.93 -7.11
CA PHE A 98 4.06 16.54 -8.47
C PHE A 98 2.57 16.20 -8.63
N VAL A 99 2.14 16.08 -9.87
CA VAL A 99 0.83 15.55 -10.29
C VAL A 99 1.03 14.48 -11.35
N TYR A 100 0.05 13.59 -11.53
CA TYR A 100 0.00 12.72 -12.69
C TYR A 100 -0.87 13.33 -13.77
N THR A 101 -0.28 13.59 -14.93
CA THR A 101 -0.99 14.02 -16.14
C THR A 101 -1.48 12.83 -16.94
N GLN A 102 -2.55 12.99 -17.70
CA GLN A 102 -3.06 11.98 -18.62
C GLN A 102 -2.91 12.43 -20.07
N PRO A 103 -1.73 12.21 -20.70
CA PRO A 103 -1.50 12.58 -22.10
C PRO A 103 -2.32 11.76 -23.10
N GLU A 104 -2.59 10.50 -22.76
CA GLU A 104 -3.41 9.57 -23.53
C GLU A 104 -4.38 8.81 -22.61
N PRO A 105 -5.50 8.27 -23.13
CA PRO A 105 -6.41 7.49 -22.31
C PRO A 105 -5.69 6.38 -21.54
N LEU A 106 -5.93 6.31 -20.23
CA LEU A 106 -5.36 5.32 -19.30
C LEU A 106 -3.83 5.32 -19.20
N THR A 107 -3.17 6.35 -19.69
CA THR A 107 -1.71 6.53 -19.60
C THR A 107 -1.41 7.75 -18.76
N PHE A 108 -0.59 7.57 -17.73
CA PHE A 108 -0.28 8.58 -16.75
C PHE A 108 1.21 8.83 -16.69
N VAL A 109 1.60 10.10 -16.61
CA VAL A 109 3.01 10.52 -16.54
C VAL A 109 3.15 11.53 -15.41
N ARG A 110 4.13 11.32 -14.53
CA ARG A 110 4.46 12.24 -13.45
C ARG A 110 4.98 13.57 -14.03
N HIS A 111 4.48 14.65 -13.47
CA HIS A 111 4.90 16.00 -13.81
C HIS A 111 5.14 16.81 -12.54
N GLU A 112 6.36 17.27 -12.35
CA GLU A 112 6.70 18.12 -11.20
C GLU A 112 5.93 19.44 -11.24
N VAL A 113 5.60 19.96 -10.07
CA VAL A 113 4.91 21.23 -9.93
C VAL A 113 5.55 22.07 -8.83
N THR A 114 5.47 23.39 -8.98
CA THR A 114 5.89 24.32 -7.94
C THR A 114 4.66 24.98 -7.32
N ILE A 115 4.49 24.79 -6.01
CA ILE A 115 3.34 25.30 -5.27
C ILE A 115 3.58 26.75 -4.85
N GLU A 116 2.63 27.63 -5.15
CA GLU A 116 2.56 28.99 -4.60
C GLU A 116 1.78 29.01 -3.28
N ALA A 117 0.59 28.39 -3.26
CA ALA A 117 -0.29 28.37 -2.11
C ALA A 117 -1.26 27.18 -2.18
N ILE A 118 -1.76 26.78 -1.02
CA ILE A 118 -2.88 25.83 -0.87
C ILE A 118 -4.07 26.60 -0.33
N GLU A 119 -5.18 26.60 -1.07
CA GLU A 119 -6.39 27.37 -0.79
C GLU A 119 -7.60 26.40 -0.70
N GLY A 120 -7.85 25.86 0.48
CA GLY A 120 -8.92 24.90 0.70
C GLY A 120 -8.71 23.60 -0.07
N ASP A 121 -9.59 23.33 -1.04
CA ASP A 121 -9.56 22.14 -1.91
C ASP A 121 -8.73 22.33 -3.19
N ARG A 122 -7.95 23.42 -3.28
CA ARG A 122 -7.17 23.81 -4.46
C ARG A 122 -5.73 24.10 -4.12
N VAL A 123 -4.88 23.85 -5.09
CA VAL A 123 -3.49 24.26 -5.07
C VAL A 123 -3.21 25.25 -6.21
N VAL A 124 -2.59 26.36 -5.86
CA VAL A 124 -2.12 27.39 -6.79
C VAL A 124 -0.69 27.07 -7.12
N LEU A 125 -0.38 27.00 -8.42
CA LEU A 125 0.92 26.62 -8.92
C LEU A 125 1.59 27.81 -9.63
N THR A 126 2.89 27.97 -9.40
CA THR A 126 3.75 28.89 -10.19
C THR A 126 4.33 28.20 -11.41
N ASP A 127 4.54 26.87 -11.34
CA ASP A 127 5.01 26.06 -12.45
C ASP A 127 4.33 24.69 -12.45
N GLY A 128 4.11 24.12 -13.65
CA GLY A 128 3.43 22.83 -13.84
C GLY A 128 2.95 22.61 -15.26
N PRO A 129 2.15 21.57 -15.49
CA PRO A 129 1.62 21.26 -16.82
C PRO A 129 0.77 22.40 -17.38
N PRO A 130 0.63 22.51 -18.71
CA PRO A 130 -0.23 23.54 -19.32
C PRO A 130 -1.66 23.50 -18.81
N SER A 131 -2.30 24.67 -18.76
CA SER A 131 -3.74 24.78 -18.47
C SER A 131 -4.56 23.93 -19.44
N GLY A 132 -5.58 23.23 -18.93
CA GLY A 132 -6.40 22.30 -19.70
C GLY A 132 -5.88 20.87 -19.70
N THR A 133 -4.68 20.61 -19.18
CA THR A 133 -4.16 19.26 -18.99
C THR A 133 -5.02 18.51 -17.96
N GLU A 134 -5.38 17.28 -18.27
CA GLU A 134 -6.05 16.37 -17.35
C GLU A 134 -5.04 15.84 -16.31
N VAL A 135 -5.37 15.94 -15.02
CA VAL A 135 -4.58 15.43 -13.92
C VAL A 135 -5.40 14.47 -13.07
N VAL A 136 -4.77 13.43 -12.57
CA VAL A 136 -5.44 12.42 -11.73
C VAL A 136 -5.82 13.03 -10.39
N THR A 137 -7.06 12.84 -9.96
CA THR A 137 -7.60 13.33 -8.69
C THR A 137 -8.01 12.21 -7.75
N THR A 138 -8.43 11.07 -8.29
CA THR A 138 -8.73 9.85 -7.54
C THR A 138 -7.83 8.74 -8.06
N GLY A 139 -7.22 7.95 -7.17
CA GLY A 139 -6.31 6.87 -7.53
C GLY A 139 -4.88 7.33 -7.88
N ALA A 140 -4.51 8.58 -7.60
CA ALA A 140 -3.16 9.08 -7.87
C ALA A 140 -2.08 8.35 -7.06
N ALA A 141 -2.38 7.95 -5.83
CA ALA A 141 -1.48 7.16 -5.00
C ALA A 141 -1.22 5.76 -5.57
N GLU A 142 -2.22 5.15 -6.18
CA GLU A 142 -2.13 3.84 -6.83
C GLU A 142 -1.29 3.92 -8.12
N VAL A 143 -1.40 5.02 -8.86
CA VAL A 143 -0.51 5.30 -10.00
C VAL A 143 0.93 5.41 -9.51
N TYR A 144 1.16 6.16 -8.43
CA TYR A 144 2.50 6.32 -7.84
C TYR A 144 3.06 5.00 -7.30
N GLY A 145 2.24 4.21 -6.61
CA GLY A 145 2.62 2.88 -6.13
C GLY A 145 2.99 1.93 -7.27
N THR A 146 2.30 2.03 -8.41
CA THR A 146 2.63 1.26 -9.62
C THR A 146 3.95 1.73 -10.23
N GLU A 147 4.16 3.04 -10.38
CA GLU A 147 5.39 3.60 -10.93
C GLU A 147 6.62 3.18 -10.11
N THR A 148 6.52 3.24 -8.80
CA THR A 148 7.63 2.96 -7.87
C THR A 148 7.80 1.49 -7.52
N GLY A 149 6.90 0.61 -7.98
CA GLY A 149 6.90 -0.82 -7.66
C GLY A 149 6.44 -1.16 -6.23
N ILE A 150 5.99 -0.17 -5.45
CA ILE A 150 5.52 -0.39 -4.07
C ILE A 150 4.20 -1.17 -4.06
N ALA A 151 3.38 -1.01 -5.09
CA ALA A 151 2.09 -1.70 -5.24
C ALA A 151 2.20 -3.19 -5.63
N GLY A 152 3.39 -3.68 -5.99
CA GLY A 152 3.64 -5.05 -6.45
C GLY A 152 4.42 -5.94 -5.46
N GLY A 153 4.75 -5.43 -4.29
CA GLY A 153 5.57 -6.10 -3.30
C GLY A 153 4.76 -6.82 -2.22
N HIS A 154 3.99 -7.85 -2.58
CA HIS A 154 3.43 -8.80 -1.62
C HIS A 154 3.53 -10.21 -2.17
#